data_7dbde2baa040a787dbd759b53cddddd4
#
_entry.id   7dbde2baa040a787dbd759b53cddddd4
#
_cell.length_a   1.000
_cell.length_b   1.000
_cell.length_c   1.000
_cell.angle_alpha   90.00
_cell.angle_beta   90.00
_cell.angle_gamma   90.00
#
_symmetry.space_group_name_H-M   'P 1'
#
loop_
_entity.id
_entity.type
_entity.pdbx_description
1 polymer ?
#
loop_
_entity_poly.entity_id
_entity_poly.type
_entity_poly.pdbx_seq_one_letter_code
_entity_poly.pdbx_strand_id
1 'polypeptide(L)'
;MREYKNMKEFIKSVYAYILIILFCLISASCERKVSYLPKGKNNHIHYEVKFIDKEKKVKNYKQSYFLKESSPNMSTLVRNDGKVVRYKKENNKLILKDVQYLFPILVDQPEDKLKFENENIIYELPLKEDEFWQTNDLTTLVMKLGYDRIYRTLLPIKINNKVLSTDETLKVGNKVLRNCLKIEGIGQTSYNPGPPLKNINIEVKKTEWYAPDLGLVKLIREETSDSETMGRVYYEKLINLN
;
A
#
# COMPACT_ATOMS: atom_id res chain seq x y z
N MET A 1 29.80 -47.94 -45.67
CA MET A 1 29.01 -46.74 -46.05
C MET A 1 27.73 -46.56 -45.24
N ARG A 2 27.06 -47.64 -44.79
CA ARG A 2 25.81 -47.59 -44.00
C ARG A 2 26.02 -47.11 -42.53
N GLU A 3 27.10 -47.53 -41.90
CA GLU A 3 27.43 -47.13 -40.53
C GLU A 3 27.72 -45.63 -40.36
N TYR A 4 28.39 -45.03 -41.36
CA TYR A 4 28.71 -43.60 -41.33
C TYR A 4 27.46 -42.71 -41.44
N LYS A 5 26.42 -43.19 -42.10
CA LYS A 5 25.14 -42.49 -42.24
C LYS A 5 24.37 -42.54 -40.92
N ASN A 6 24.37 -43.66 -40.23
CA ASN A 6 23.72 -43.83 -38.93
C ASN A 6 24.39 -42.99 -37.85
N MET A 7 25.72 -42.86 -37.88
CA MET A 7 26.45 -42.01 -36.93
C MET A 7 26.15 -40.53 -37.12
N LYS A 8 25.99 -40.03 -38.38
CA LYS A 8 25.60 -38.65 -38.66
C LYS A 8 24.18 -38.34 -38.16
N GLU A 9 23.24 -39.24 -38.30
CA GLU A 9 21.88 -39.05 -37.82
C GLU A 9 21.83 -39.07 -36.27
N PHE A 10 22.62 -39.93 -35.63
CA PHE A 10 22.75 -39.95 -34.18
C PHE A 10 23.33 -38.66 -33.63
N ILE A 11 24.39 -38.09 -34.26
CA ILE A 11 25.01 -36.86 -33.86
C ILE A 11 24.01 -35.69 -34.03
N LYS A 12 23.24 -35.61 -35.09
CA LYS A 12 22.20 -34.59 -35.30
C LYS A 12 21.12 -34.67 -34.20
N SER A 13 20.69 -35.87 -33.83
CA SER A 13 19.71 -36.06 -32.77
C SER A 13 20.24 -35.55 -31.43
N VAL A 14 21.48 -35.88 -31.09
CA VAL A 14 22.11 -35.41 -29.84
C VAL A 14 22.23 -33.87 -29.81
N TYR A 15 22.61 -33.27 -30.92
CA TYR A 15 22.66 -31.77 -31.01
C TYR A 15 21.28 -31.16 -30.87
N ALA A 16 20.22 -31.72 -31.42
CA ALA A 16 18.86 -31.27 -31.28
C ALA A 16 18.40 -31.34 -29.82
N TYR A 17 18.72 -32.41 -29.11
CA TYR A 17 18.40 -32.51 -27.67
C TYR A 17 19.17 -31.51 -26.81
N ILE A 18 20.44 -31.27 -27.09
CA ILE A 18 21.26 -30.30 -26.38
C ILE A 18 20.69 -28.86 -26.60
N LEU A 19 20.28 -28.54 -27.84
CA LEU A 19 19.64 -27.27 -28.15
C LEU A 19 18.31 -27.06 -27.42
N ILE A 20 17.49 -28.11 -27.32
CA ILE A 20 16.22 -28.07 -26.57
C ILE A 20 16.48 -27.85 -25.07
N ILE A 21 17.44 -28.57 -24.50
CA ILE A 21 17.82 -28.40 -23.08
C ILE A 21 18.37 -26.99 -22.82
N LEU A 22 19.21 -26.47 -23.72
CA LEU A 22 19.74 -25.09 -23.62
C LEU A 22 18.64 -24.06 -23.73
N PHE A 23 17.65 -24.24 -24.60
CA PHE A 23 16.49 -23.39 -24.74
C PHE A 23 15.58 -23.42 -23.49
N CYS A 24 15.39 -24.60 -22.89
CA CYS A 24 14.67 -24.74 -21.61
C CYS A 24 15.42 -24.09 -20.45
N LEU A 25 16.75 -24.10 -20.43
CA LEU A 25 17.56 -23.43 -19.40
C LEU A 25 17.54 -21.89 -19.56
N ILE A 26 17.45 -21.39 -20.78
CA ILE A 26 17.35 -19.94 -21.05
C ILE A 26 15.95 -19.43 -20.73
N SER A 27 14.92 -20.25 -20.91
CA SER A 27 13.54 -19.91 -20.52
C SER A 27 13.27 -20.04 -19.03
N ALA A 28 14.19 -20.59 -18.23
CA ALA A 28 14.22 -20.40 -16.78
C ALA A 28 14.55 -18.93 -16.49
N SER A 29 13.67 -18.06 -16.96
CA SER A 29 13.65 -16.63 -16.78
C SER A 29 13.88 -16.33 -15.31
N CYS A 30 14.93 -15.61 -15.05
CA CYS A 30 15.18 -14.96 -13.76
C CYS A 30 13.93 -14.13 -13.46
N GLU A 31 12.99 -14.66 -12.67
CA GLU A 31 11.84 -13.92 -12.19
C GLU A 31 12.40 -12.70 -11.45
N ARG A 32 12.33 -11.55 -12.11
CA ARG A 32 12.69 -10.29 -11.47
C ARG A 32 11.82 -10.17 -10.23
N LYS A 33 12.42 -10.27 -9.04
CA LYS A 33 11.71 -10.04 -7.78
C LYS A 33 11.13 -8.63 -7.85
N VAL A 34 9.84 -8.55 -8.17
CA VAL A 34 9.11 -7.29 -8.19
C VAL A 34 9.11 -6.73 -6.78
N SER A 35 9.41 -5.45 -6.62
CA SER A 35 9.32 -4.76 -5.35
C SER A 35 8.36 -3.59 -5.51
N TYR A 36 7.37 -3.53 -4.66
CA TYR A 36 6.45 -2.40 -4.57
C TYR A 36 6.86 -1.41 -3.47
N LEU A 37 8.12 -1.42 -3.06
CA LEU A 37 8.74 -0.34 -2.29
C LEU A 37 9.44 0.62 -3.23
N PRO A 38 9.44 1.92 -2.92
CA PRO A 38 10.20 2.89 -3.69
C PRO A 38 11.67 2.51 -3.71
N LYS A 39 12.27 2.53 -4.89
CA LYS A 39 13.71 2.34 -5.10
C LYS A 39 14.25 3.55 -5.87
N GLY A 40 15.45 3.98 -5.56
CA GLY A 40 16.16 4.97 -6.36
C GLY A 40 17.01 5.94 -5.56
N LYS A 41 17.83 6.71 -6.30
CA LYS A 41 18.73 7.73 -5.72
C LYS A 41 17.98 8.96 -5.21
N ASN A 42 16.78 9.23 -5.71
CA ASN A 42 15.92 10.33 -5.23
C ASN A 42 15.02 9.80 -4.13
N ASN A 43 15.42 10.06 -2.89
CA ASN A 43 14.69 9.63 -1.70
C ASN A 43 13.42 10.45 -1.43
N HIS A 44 12.99 11.30 -2.35
CA HIS A 44 11.81 12.14 -2.21
C HIS A 44 10.66 11.63 -3.07
N ILE A 45 9.51 11.46 -2.43
CA ILE A 45 8.27 11.06 -3.08
C ILE A 45 7.26 12.17 -2.83
N HIS A 46 6.69 12.70 -3.90
CA HIS A 46 5.71 13.78 -3.83
C HIS A 46 4.34 13.27 -4.25
N TYR A 47 3.32 13.71 -3.53
CA TYR A 47 1.94 13.38 -3.84
C TYR A 47 1.09 14.65 -3.87
N GLU A 48 0.12 14.65 -4.76
CA GLU A 48 -1.02 15.57 -4.72
C GLU A 48 -2.14 14.90 -3.96
N VAL A 49 -2.70 15.62 -3.01
CA VAL A 49 -3.75 15.11 -2.12
C VAL A 49 -4.99 15.95 -2.27
N LYS A 50 -6.12 15.28 -2.51
CA LYS A 50 -7.45 15.86 -2.46
C LYS A 50 -8.17 15.28 -1.24
N PHE A 51 -8.64 16.15 -0.38
CA PHE A 51 -9.41 15.80 0.81
C PHE A 51 -10.77 16.48 0.73
N ILE A 52 -11.84 15.74 0.99
CA ILE A 52 -13.19 16.26 1.08
C ILE A 52 -13.72 15.88 2.45
N ASP A 53 -14.03 16.88 3.27
CA ASP A 53 -14.57 16.66 4.60
C ASP A 53 -16.08 16.39 4.59
N LYS A 54 -16.63 16.10 5.77
CA LYS A 54 -18.07 15.85 5.95
C LYS A 54 -18.98 17.01 5.51
N GLU A 55 -18.47 18.23 5.51
CA GLU A 55 -19.18 19.42 5.06
C GLU A 55 -19.01 19.65 3.54
N LYS A 56 -18.46 18.66 2.83
CA LYS A 56 -18.13 18.69 1.38
C LYS A 56 -17.11 19.79 1.00
N LYS A 57 -16.37 20.32 1.97
CA LYS A 57 -15.28 21.25 1.69
C LYS A 57 -14.10 20.52 1.10
N VAL A 58 -13.63 20.98 -0.06
CA VAL A 58 -12.50 20.42 -0.77
C VAL A 58 -11.22 21.13 -0.35
N LYS A 59 -10.20 20.34 0.03
CA LYS A 59 -8.85 20.82 0.31
C LYS A 59 -7.87 20.08 -0.59
N ASN A 60 -7.07 20.82 -1.34
CA ASN A 60 -5.98 20.25 -2.14
C ASN A 60 -4.65 20.69 -1.52
N TYR A 61 -3.73 19.75 -1.34
CA TYR A 61 -2.41 20.04 -0.79
C TYR A 61 -1.36 19.05 -1.31
N LYS A 62 -0.09 19.43 -1.17
CA LYS A 62 1.04 18.56 -1.50
C LYS A 62 1.54 17.85 -0.26
N GLN A 63 1.87 16.58 -0.40
CA GLN A 63 2.42 15.76 0.65
C GLN A 63 3.73 15.14 0.15
N SER A 64 4.81 15.35 0.89
CA SER A 64 6.13 14.85 0.52
C SER A 64 6.62 13.86 1.56
N TYR A 65 7.28 12.81 1.08
CA TYR A 65 7.95 11.81 1.89
C TYR A 65 9.42 11.77 1.54
N PHE A 66 10.24 11.63 2.56
CA PHE A 66 11.64 11.29 2.41
C PHE A 66 11.82 9.82 2.76
N LEU A 67 12.38 9.04 1.82
CA LEU A 67 12.71 7.64 2.04
C LEU A 67 14.15 7.56 2.57
N LYS A 68 14.31 6.94 3.73
CA LYS A 68 15.59 6.58 4.30
C LYS A 68 15.68 5.06 4.43
N GLU A 69 16.58 4.45 3.70
CA GLU A 69 16.93 3.05 3.92
C GLU A 69 17.86 2.96 5.12
N SER A 70 17.38 2.37 6.21
CA SER A 70 18.15 2.21 7.45
C SER A 70 19.01 0.95 7.42
N SER A 71 18.62 -0.03 6.61
CA SER A 71 19.33 -1.28 6.34
C SER A 71 18.71 -1.96 5.10
N PRO A 72 19.30 -3.03 4.54
CA PRO A 72 18.72 -3.76 3.41
C PRO A 72 17.28 -4.24 3.63
N ASN A 73 16.89 -4.42 4.89
CA ASN A 73 15.58 -4.95 5.27
C ASN A 73 14.67 -3.93 5.96
N MET A 74 15.11 -2.69 6.14
CA MET A 74 14.35 -1.65 6.85
C MET A 74 14.28 -0.36 6.04
N SER A 75 13.07 0.08 5.78
CA SER A 75 12.79 1.34 5.10
C SER A 75 11.97 2.26 6.00
N THR A 76 12.37 3.52 6.06
CA THR A 76 11.67 4.55 6.83
C THR A 76 11.20 5.64 5.90
N LEU A 77 9.91 5.93 5.90
CA LEU A 77 9.31 7.06 5.21
C LEU A 77 9.02 8.17 6.21
N VAL A 78 9.63 9.31 6.01
CA VAL A 78 9.41 10.52 6.83
C VAL A 78 8.59 11.51 6.01
N ARG A 79 7.40 11.84 6.47
CA ARG A 79 6.51 12.82 5.85
C ARG A 79 6.89 14.22 6.28
N ASN A 80 6.62 15.21 5.43
CA ASN A 80 6.95 16.62 5.69
C ASN A 80 6.27 17.25 6.92
N ASP A 81 5.20 16.62 7.44
CA ASP A 81 4.54 17.03 8.69
C ASP A 81 5.02 16.23 9.92
N GLY A 82 6.10 15.49 9.79
CA GLY A 82 6.70 14.74 10.90
C GLY A 82 6.15 13.33 11.12
N LYS A 83 5.22 12.84 10.29
CA LYS A 83 4.80 11.42 10.35
C LYS A 83 5.93 10.52 9.87
N VAL A 84 6.31 9.54 10.68
CA VAL A 84 7.33 8.52 10.37
C VAL A 84 6.66 7.18 10.27
N VAL A 85 6.91 6.48 9.17
CA VAL A 85 6.39 5.14 8.91
C VAL A 85 7.56 4.21 8.67
N ARG A 86 7.65 3.12 9.42
CA ARG A 86 8.74 2.13 9.28
C ARG A 86 8.21 0.82 8.73
N TYR A 87 8.89 0.35 7.70
CA TYR A 87 8.61 -0.95 7.08
C TYR A 87 9.79 -1.88 7.26
N LYS A 88 9.49 -3.16 7.55
CA LYS A 88 10.46 -4.26 7.49
C LYS A 88 10.14 -5.11 6.27
N LYS A 89 11.17 -5.44 5.50
CA LYS A 89 11.11 -6.43 4.45
C LYS A 89 11.68 -7.73 4.98
N GLU A 90 10.89 -8.78 5.00
CA GLU A 90 11.30 -10.10 5.48
C GLU A 90 10.84 -11.16 4.48
N ASN A 91 11.82 -11.86 3.88
CA ASN A 91 11.55 -12.78 2.78
C ASN A 91 10.77 -12.07 1.65
N ASN A 92 9.52 -12.46 1.44
CA ASN A 92 8.63 -11.86 0.44
C ASN A 92 7.57 -10.93 1.06
N LYS A 93 7.63 -10.68 2.38
CA LYS A 93 6.65 -9.87 3.12
C LYS A 93 7.11 -8.43 3.25
N LEU A 94 6.18 -7.51 3.08
CA LEU A 94 6.31 -6.13 3.53
C LEU A 94 5.48 -5.97 4.81
N ILE A 95 6.14 -5.63 5.89
CA ILE A 95 5.54 -5.51 7.22
C ILE A 95 5.61 -4.06 7.67
N LEU A 96 4.49 -3.49 8.06
CA LEU A 96 4.44 -2.19 8.74
C LEU A 96 4.80 -2.40 10.21
N LYS A 97 5.93 -1.87 10.64
CA LYS A 97 6.42 -2.03 12.01
C LYS A 97 5.79 -1.04 12.97
N ASP A 98 5.84 0.23 12.62
CA ASP A 98 5.27 1.28 13.45
C ASP A 98 4.96 2.54 12.64
N VAL A 99 4.14 3.38 13.25
CA VAL A 99 3.85 4.74 12.81
C VAL A 99 4.10 5.66 14.00
N GLN A 100 4.91 6.69 13.82
CA GLN A 100 5.24 7.69 14.83
C GLN A 100 5.02 9.09 14.28
N TYR A 101 4.85 10.05 15.17
CA TYR A 101 4.86 11.47 14.84
C TYR A 101 6.04 12.11 15.58
N LEU A 102 6.92 12.81 14.86
CA LEU A 102 8.09 13.52 15.43
C LEU A 102 7.67 14.75 16.23
N PHE A 103 6.52 15.33 15.88
CA PHE A 103 5.96 16.47 16.58
C PHE A 103 4.61 16.05 17.16
N PRO A 104 4.31 16.40 18.42
CA PRO A 104 2.98 16.20 18.96
C PRO A 104 2.03 16.99 18.07
N ILE A 105 1.26 16.30 17.24
CA ILE A 105 0.09 16.90 16.64
C ILE A 105 -0.76 17.26 17.83
N LEU A 106 -1.30 18.50 17.87
CA LEU A 106 -2.23 19.00 18.91
C LEU A 106 -3.53 18.15 18.91
N VAL A 107 -3.38 16.91 19.29
CA VAL A 107 -4.44 15.92 19.50
C VAL A 107 -4.22 15.48 20.94
N ASP A 108 -5.22 15.65 21.78
CA ASP A 108 -5.25 15.13 23.15
C ASP A 108 -5.19 13.59 23.12
N GLN A 109 -4.08 13.03 22.68
CA GLN A 109 -3.87 11.59 22.69
C GLN A 109 -2.53 11.24 23.33
N PRO A 110 -2.54 10.37 24.36
CA PRO A 110 -1.37 10.05 25.16
C PRO A 110 -0.31 9.20 24.45
N GLU A 111 -0.52 8.77 23.20
CA GLU A 111 0.42 7.85 22.55
C GLU A 111 0.91 8.34 21.20
N ASP A 112 2.11 8.91 21.20
CA ASP A 112 2.86 9.31 19.99
C ASP A 112 3.31 8.11 19.11
N LYS A 113 2.98 6.88 19.52
CA LYS A 113 3.44 5.66 18.85
C LYS A 113 2.31 4.65 18.73
N LEU A 114 1.98 4.34 17.48
CA LEU A 114 1.13 3.20 17.19
C LEU A 114 2.02 1.97 17.00
N LYS A 115 1.95 1.08 17.97
CA LYS A 115 2.51 -0.27 17.86
C LYS A 115 1.36 -1.22 17.59
N PHE A 116 1.52 -2.04 16.58
CA PHE A 116 0.59 -3.13 16.33
C PHE A 116 1.00 -4.32 17.18
N GLU A 117 0.09 -4.89 17.92
CA GLU A 117 0.33 -6.07 18.80
C GLU A 117 0.83 -7.28 17.98
N ASN A 118 0.33 -7.43 16.75
CA ASN A 118 0.73 -8.46 15.81
C ASN A 118 1.42 -7.85 14.59
N GLU A 119 2.15 -8.69 13.82
CA GLU A 119 2.73 -8.29 12.57
C GLU A 119 1.66 -7.76 11.61
N ASN A 120 1.81 -6.49 11.19
CA ASN A 120 0.92 -5.87 10.24
C ASN A 120 1.48 -6.05 8.81
N ILE A 121 1.16 -7.18 8.19
CA ILE A 121 1.63 -7.54 6.85
C ILE A 121 0.85 -6.73 5.84
N ILE A 122 1.54 -5.82 5.15
CA ILE A 122 0.93 -5.00 4.09
C ILE A 122 0.66 -5.84 2.85
N TYR A 123 1.62 -6.68 2.45
CA TYR A 123 1.46 -7.70 1.42
C TYR A 123 2.57 -8.77 1.52
N GLU A 124 2.31 -9.93 0.93
CA GLU A 124 3.27 -11.04 0.75
C GLU A 124 3.32 -11.42 -0.73
N LEU A 125 4.52 -11.44 -1.32
CA LEU A 125 4.73 -11.77 -2.73
C LEU A 125 5.01 -13.28 -2.92
N PRO A 126 4.63 -13.88 -4.06
CA PRO A 126 3.85 -13.28 -5.15
C PRO A 126 2.37 -13.17 -4.80
N LEU A 127 1.75 -12.05 -5.16
CA LEU A 127 0.31 -11.84 -5.01
C LEU A 127 -0.42 -12.41 -6.24
N LYS A 128 -1.59 -12.96 -6.00
CA LYS A 128 -2.52 -13.46 -7.03
C LYS A 128 -3.82 -12.67 -6.98
N GLU A 129 -4.50 -12.56 -8.11
CA GLU A 129 -5.85 -12.00 -8.14
C GLU A 129 -6.78 -12.82 -7.23
N ASP A 130 -7.72 -12.12 -6.62
CA ASP A 130 -8.64 -12.64 -5.61
C ASP A 130 -7.99 -13.12 -4.30
N GLU A 131 -6.71 -12.88 -4.08
CA GLU A 131 -6.06 -13.18 -2.80
C GLU A 131 -6.54 -12.24 -1.69
N PHE A 132 -6.75 -12.79 -0.48
CA PHE A 132 -7.28 -12.06 0.66
C PHE A 132 -6.34 -12.11 1.85
N TRP A 133 -6.20 -10.98 2.56
CA TRP A 133 -5.54 -10.92 3.87
C TRP A 133 -6.08 -9.76 4.68
N GLN A 134 -5.77 -9.73 5.97
CA GLN A 134 -6.20 -8.68 6.88
C GLN A 134 -5.03 -7.83 7.34
N THR A 135 -5.24 -6.51 7.41
CA THR A 135 -4.29 -5.55 7.98
C THR A 135 -4.95 -4.77 9.11
N ASN A 136 -4.13 -4.36 10.09
CA ASN A 136 -4.55 -3.38 11.09
C ASN A 136 -4.34 -1.97 10.55
N ASP A 137 -5.32 -1.11 10.73
CA ASP A 137 -5.30 0.28 10.30
C ASP A 137 -5.98 1.16 11.36
N LEU A 138 -6.08 2.43 11.11
CA LEU A 138 -6.75 3.40 11.96
C LEU A 138 -7.72 4.25 11.15
N THR A 139 -8.82 4.59 11.78
CA THR A 139 -9.72 5.64 11.32
C THR A 139 -9.81 6.74 12.37
N THR A 140 -10.01 7.97 11.93
CA THR A 140 -10.10 9.14 12.83
C THR A 140 -11.55 9.53 12.99
N LEU A 141 -12.07 9.36 14.19
CA LEU A 141 -13.36 9.93 14.57
C LEU A 141 -13.17 11.40 14.95
N VAL A 142 -13.85 12.28 14.25
CA VAL A 142 -13.88 13.72 14.56
C VAL A 142 -15.29 14.08 14.99
N MET A 143 -15.47 14.38 16.26
CA MET A 143 -16.75 14.83 16.82
C MET A 143 -16.68 16.33 17.13
N LYS A 144 -17.68 17.08 16.69
CA LYS A 144 -17.85 18.47 17.09
C LYS A 144 -18.81 18.50 18.28
N LEU A 145 -18.31 18.86 19.45
CA LEU A 145 -19.08 19.00 20.68
C LEU A 145 -19.33 20.48 20.96
N GLY A 146 -20.54 20.94 20.61
CA GLY A 146 -20.91 22.36 20.74
C GLY A 146 -20.22 23.27 19.72
N TYR A 147 -20.10 24.57 20.05
CA TYR A 147 -19.62 25.58 19.11
C TYR A 147 -18.11 25.54 18.89
N ASP A 148 -17.32 25.22 19.92
CA ASP A 148 -15.85 25.44 19.89
C ASP A 148 -15.00 24.18 20.22
N ARG A 149 -15.62 23.04 20.52
CA ARG A 149 -14.87 21.83 20.90
C ARG A 149 -14.91 20.80 19.78
N ILE A 150 -13.73 20.50 19.23
CA ILE A 150 -13.53 19.39 18.31
C ILE A 150 -12.80 18.29 19.07
N TYR A 151 -13.47 17.17 19.24
CA TYR A 151 -12.89 15.97 19.78
C TYR A 151 -12.41 15.07 18.63
N ARG A 152 -11.17 14.59 18.72
CA ARG A 152 -10.61 13.66 17.75
C ARG A 152 -10.14 12.42 18.49
N THR A 153 -10.54 11.25 18.04
CA THR A 153 -10.03 9.98 18.52
C THR A 153 -9.62 9.09 17.36
N LEU A 154 -8.55 8.31 17.58
CA LEU A 154 -8.11 7.29 16.65
C LEU A 154 -8.73 5.96 17.07
N LEU A 155 -9.40 5.33 16.13
CA LEU A 155 -10.05 4.04 16.34
C LEU A 155 -9.30 2.97 15.55
N PRO A 156 -8.93 1.86 16.21
CA PRO A 156 -8.38 0.71 15.50
C PRO A 156 -9.45 0.10 14.60
N ILE A 157 -9.04 -0.31 13.42
CA ILE A 157 -9.89 -0.96 12.44
C ILE A 157 -9.11 -2.08 11.74
N LYS A 158 -9.76 -3.21 11.55
CA LYS A 158 -9.23 -4.30 10.73
C LYS A 158 -9.75 -4.15 9.31
N ILE A 159 -8.83 -4.11 8.36
CA ILE A 159 -9.15 -3.98 6.93
C ILE A 159 -8.96 -5.34 6.26
N ASN A 160 -10.00 -5.86 5.68
CA ASN A 160 -9.95 -7.03 4.81
C ASN A 160 -9.54 -6.57 3.41
N ASN A 161 -8.35 -6.95 2.98
CA ASN A 161 -7.80 -6.59 1.68
C ASN A 161 -8.05 -7.70 0.68
N LYS A 162 -8.24 -7.31 -0.58
CA LYS A 162 -8.39 -8.19 -1.73
C LYS A 162 -7.57 -7.66 -2.90
N VAL A 163 -6.81 -8.52 -3.58
CA VAL A 163 -6.15 -8.19 -4.84
C VAL A 163 -7.19 -8.16 -5.95
N LEU A 164 -7.36 -6.99 -6.58
CA LEU A 164 -8.26 -6.82 -7.73
C LEU A 164 -7.55 -7.06 -9.07
N SER A 165 -6.25 -6.71 -9.16
CA SER A 165 -5.43 -6.94 -10.35
C SER A 165 -3.95 -6.88 -9.99
N THR A 166 -3.12 -7.63 -10.72
CA THR A 166 -1.66 -7.63 -10.59
C THR A 166 -0.95 -6.95 -11.78
N ASP A 167 -1.68 -6.57 -12.82
CA ASP A 167 -1.15 -6.02 -14.08
C ASP A 167 -1.87 -4.76 -14.56
N GLU A 168 -2.56 -4.04 -13.67
CA GLU A 168 -3.30 -2.85 -14.05
C GLU A 168 -2.40 -1.77 -14.63
N THR A 169 -2.92 -1.05 -15.63
CA THR A 169 -2.26 0.11 -16.24
C THR A 169 -2.85 1.39 -15.67
N LEU A 170 -2.01 2.25 -15.09
CA LEU A 170 -2.42 3.51 -14.48
C LEU A 170 -1.78 4.69 -15.21
N LYS A 171 -2.58 5.67 -15.63
CA LYS A 171 -2.09 6.94 -16.18
C LYS A 171 -1.91 7.96 -15.04
N VAL A 172 -0.71 8.50 -14.91
CA VAL A 172 -0.35 9.54 -13.93
C VAL A 172 0.30 10.70 -14.66
N GLY A 173 -0.42 11.80 -14.81
CA GLY A 173 0.01 12.91 -15.67
C GLY A 173 0.25 12.43 -17.10
N ASN A 174 1.46 12.64 -17.62
CA ASN A 174 1.88 12.20 -18.96
C ASN A 174 2.53 10.81 -18.97
N LYS A 175 2.69 10.15 -17.82
CA LYS A 175 3.34 8.85 -17.70
C LYS A 175 2.29 7.74 -17.61
N VAL A 176 2.62 6.59 -18.21
CA VAL A 176 1.83 5.36 -18.15
C VAL A 176 2.60 4.35 -17.31
N LEU A 177 2.07 4.00 -16.16
CA LEU A 177 2.59 2.97 -15.28
C LEU A 177 1.92 1.64 -15.63
N ARG A 178 2.72 0.59 -15.83
CA ARG A 178 2.24 -0.76 -16.15
C ARG A 178 2.55 -1.72 -15.01
N ASN A 179 1.87 -2.87 -15.02
CA ASN A 179 2.02 -3.93 -14.02
C ASN A 179 1.77 -3.38 -12.61
N CYS A 180 0.78 -2.52 -12.47
CA CYS A 180 0.39 -2.00 -11.17
C CYS A 180 -0.46 -3.04 -10.44
N LEU A 181 -0.11 -3.26 -9.18
CA LEU A 181 -0.92 -4.03 -8.25
C LEU A 181 -2.06 -3.13 -7.76
N LYS A 182 -3.31 -3.61 -7.85
CA LYS A 182 -4.49 -2.94 -7.34
C LYS A 182 -5.10 -3.75 -6.21
N ILE A 183 -5.26 -3.11 -5.06
CA ILE A 183 -5.80 -3.72 -3.84
C ILE A 183 -7.03 -2.93 -3.40
N GLU A 184 -8.12 -3.62 -3.10
CA GLU A 184 -9.27 -3.07 -2.39
C GLU A 184 -9.22 -3.52 -0.93
N GLY A 185 -9.56 -2.61 0.00
CA GLY A 185 -9.64 -2.92 1.42
C GLY A 185 -10.95 -2.40 1.99
N ILE A 186 -11.65 -3.22 2.79
CA ILE A 186 -12.89 -2.85 3.46
C ILE A 186 -12.76 -3.21 4.94
N GLY A 187 -13.14 -2.27 5.81
CA GLY A 187 -13.15 -2.50 7.25
C GLY A 187 -14.32 -1.80 7.91
N GLN A 188 -14.69 -2.32 9.08
CA GLN A 188 -15.74 -1.75 9.91
C GLN A 188 -15.28 -1.71 11.37
N THR A 189 -15.68 -0.67 12.08
CA THR A 189 -15.46 -0.51 13.51
C THR A 189 -16.60 0.28 14.12
N SER A 190 -16.70 0.31 15.43
CA SER A 190 -17.71 1.09 16.14
C SER A 190 -17.10 1.83 17.30
N TYR A 191 -17.69 2.95 17.66
CA TYR A 191 -17.33 3.76 18.81
C TYR A 191 -18.54 3.99 19.68
N ASN A 192 -18.39 3.75 20.97
CA ASN A 192 -19.42 4.04 21.97
C ASN A 192 -19.03 5.28 22.79
N PRO A 193 -19.61 6.45 22.50
CA PRO A 193 -19.33 7.67 23.23
C PRO A 193 -20.00 7.71 24.61
N GLY A 194 -20.86 6.74 24.95
CA GLY A 194 -21.69 6.73 26.16
C GLY A 194 -22.97 7.56 26.03
N PRO A 195 -23.90 7.38 27.00
CA PRO A 195 -25.15 8.12 27.03
C PRO A 195 -24.93 9.65 27.07
N PRO A 196 -25.77 10.46 26.44
CA PRO A 196 -26.99 10.09 25.70
C PRO A 196 -26.76 9.71 24.23
N LEU A 197 -25.52 9.63 23.75
CA LEU A 197 -25.19 9.36 22.38
C LEU A 197 -25.31 7.86 22.07
N LYS A 198 -25.68 7.55 20.83
CA LYS A 198 -25.74 6.15 20.34
C LYS A 198 -24.34 5.71 19.86
N ASN A 199 -24.17 4.39 19.76
CA ASN A 199 -23.01 3.83 19.08
C ASN A 199 -22.91 4.38 17.67
N ILE A 200 -21.68 4.69 17.26
CA ILE A 200 -21.36 5.19 15.93
C ILE A 200 -20.67 4.06 15.18
N ASN A 201 -21.26 3.58 14.10
CA ASN A 201 -20.66 2.59 13.21
C ASN A 201 -19.90 3.31 12.09
N ILE A 202 -18.70 2.85 11.81
CA ILE A 202 -17.81 3.45 10.83
C ILE A 202 -17.40 2.37 9.85
N GLU A 203 -17.54 2.69 8.56
CA GLU A 203 -17.03 1.87 7.48
C GLU A 203 -15.91 2.63 6.76
N VAL A 204 -14.83 1.90 6.46
CA VAL A 204 -13.69 2.37 5.67
C VAL A 204 -13.59 1.51 4.43
N LYS A 205 -13.59 2.15 3.27
CA LYS A 205 -13.29 1.55 1.99
C LYS A 205 -12.07 2.23 1.40
N LYS A 206 -11.05 1.45 1.02
CA LYS A 206 -9.85 1.98 0.36
C LYS A 206 -9.53 1.21 -0.91
N THR A 207 -8.93 1.90 -1.88
CA THR A 207 -8.34 1.28 -3.07
C THR A 207 -6.93 1.84 -3.24
N GLU A 208 -5.96 0.95 -3.35
CA GLU A 208 -4.54 1.27 -3.42
C GLU A 208 -3.96 0.73 -4.72
N TRP A 209 -3.10 1.52 -5.37
CA TRP A 209 -2.33 1.11 -6.54
C TRP A 209 -0.86 1.23 -6.22
N TYR A 210 -0.15 0.14 -6.42
CA TYR A 210 1.30 0.07 -6.24
C TYR A 210 1.96 -0.20 -7.58
N ALA A 211 2.95 0.60 -7.94
CA ALA A 211 3.75 0.36 -9.15
C ALA A 211 5.13 -0.21 -8.78
N PRO A 212 5.70 -1.09 -9.64
CA PRO A 212 7.04 -1.61 -9.44
C PRO A 212 8.05 -0.50 -9.21
N ASP A 213 8.89 -0.65 -8.19
CA ASP A 213 9.97 0.25 -7.79
C ASP A 213 9.56 1.69 -7.40
N LEU A 214 8.28 2.06 -7.55
CA LEU A 214 7.73 3.35 -7.13
C LEU A 214 6.95 3.28 -5.81
N GLY A 215 6.48 2.09 -5.45
CA GLY A 215 5.62 1.91 -4.28
C GLY A 215 4.19 2.35 -4.52
N LEU A 216 3.54 2.89 -3.49
CA LEU A 216 2.18 3.40 -3.59
C LEU A 216 2.12 4.60 -4.54
N VAL A 217 1.37 4.48 -5.64
CA VAL A 217 1.22 5.54 -6.65
C VAL A 217 -0.13 6.23 -6.59
N LYS A 218 -1.17 5.53 -6.15
CA LYS A 218 -2.51 6.11 -5.93
C LYS A 218 -3.17 5.45 -4.74
N LEU A 219 -3.90 6.23 -3.96
CA LEU A 219 -4.78 5.79 -2.88
C LEU A 219 -6.08 6.57 -2.98
N ILE A 220 -7.19 5.85 -2.92
CA ILE A 220 -8.51 6.41 -2.66
C ILE A 220 -9.00 5.79 -1.36
N ARG A 221 -9.48 6.62 -0.43
CA ARG A 221 -10.04 6.17 0.85
C ARG A 221 -11.32 6.93 1.13
N GLU A 222 -12.36 6.19 1.43
CA GLU A 222 -13.65 6.72 1.87
C GLU A 222 -13.94 6.21 3.27
N GLU A 223 -14.38 7.10 4.13
CA GLU A 223 -14.82 6.79 5.48
C GLU A 223 -16.25 7.29 5.63
N THR A 224 -17.17 6.39 5.98
CA THR A 224 -18.58 6.69 6.17
C THR A 224 -19.02 6.29 7.56
N SER A 225 -20.02 6.95 8.11
CA SER A 225 -20.61 6.57 9.38
C SER A 225 -22.13 6.79 9.36
N ASP A 226 -22.82 6.13 10.29
CA ASP A 226 -24.25 6.31 10.55
C ASP A 226 -24.55 7.55 11.43
N SER A 227 -23.49 8.29 11.83
CA SER A 227 -23.62 9.51 12.62
C SER A 227 -23.66 10.76 11.73
N GLU A 228 -24.66 11.62 11.95
CA GLU A 228 -24.73 12.94 11.31
C GLU A 228 -23.52 13.82 11.62
N THR A 229 -22.86 13.61 12.76
CA THR A 229 -21.69 14.40 13.18
C THR A 229 -20.42 14.01 12.47
N MET A 230 -20.29 12.77 11.94
CA MET A 230 -19.08 12.33 11.23
C MET A 230 -19.19 12.49 9.73
N GLY A 231 -20.33 12.15 9.14
CA GLY A 231 -20.55 12.23 7.70
C GLY A 231 -19.55 11.37 6.89
N ARG A 232 -19.47 11.68 5.61
CA ARG A 232 -18.57 11.01 4.66
C ARG A 232 -17.29 11.82 4.48
N VAL A 233 -16.14 11.15 4.58
CA VAL A 233 -14.82 11.72 4.29
C VAL A 233 -14.25 11.00 3.07
N TYR A 234 -13.73 11.76 2.11
CA TYR A 234 -13.03 11.25 0.94
C TYR A 234 -11.60 11.78 0.93
N TYR A 235 -10.66 10.87 0.74
CA TYR A 235 -9.24 11.16 0.63
C TYR A 235 -8.68 10.50 -0.62
N GLU A 236 -8.08 11.29 -1.50
CA GLU A 236 -7.38 10.80 -2.68
C GLU A 236 -5.94 11.32 -2.66
N LYS A 237 -5.02 10.43 -2.95
CA LYS A 237 -3.58 10.70 -2.99
C LYS A 237 -3.03 10.13 -4.29
N LEU A 238 -2.38 10.96 -5.08
CA LEU A 238 -1.80 10.60 -6.36
C LEU A 238 -0.33 11.02 -6.39
N ILE A 239 0.55 10.10 -6.83
CA ILE A 239 1.98 10.41 -6.97
C ILE A 239 2.20 11.50 -8.04
N ASN A 240 3.09 12.44 -7.73
CA ASN A 240 3.57 13.42 -8.70
C ASN A 240 4.91 12.92 -9.26
N LEU A 241 4.96 12.67 -10.57
CA LEU A 241 6.10 12.13 -11.30
C LEU A 241 6.81 13.19 -12.17
N ASN A 242 6.50 14.47 -11.92
CA ASN A 242 7.17 15.58 -12.60
C ASN A 242 8.56 15.85 -12.06
#